data_86c456018364ffd9ff84970c17bdba5d
#
_entry.id   86c456018364ffd9ff84970c17bdba5d
#
_cell.length_a   1.000
_cell.length_b   1.000
_cell.length_c   1.000
_cell.angle_alpha   90.00
_cell.angle_beta   90.00
_cell.angle_gamma   90.00
#
_symmetry.space_group_name_H-M   'P 1'
#
loop_
_entity.id
_entity.type
_entity.pdbx_description
1 polymer ?
#
loop_
_entity_poly.entity_id
_entity_poly.type
_entity_poly.pdbx_seq_one_letter_code
_entity_poly.pdbx_strand_id
1 'polypeptide(L)'
;MAVAVYPGSFDPVTNGHLDIVERAAELFERVVVAVATDSNKAPLFSSEERVAMLRDTCAHLANVEVDAFGGLLVEFAAQQGASVAVKGLRAVSDFEYELQQALMNRTLGQGVETVFFMTSPENLFLSSSTVKEIARLGGDVSPYVPPQVRARLQQKFR
;
A
#
# COMPACT_ATOMS: atom_id res chain seq x y z
N MET A 1 -9.82 -19.86 5.67
CA MET A 1 -9.56 -18.43 5.87
C MET A 1 -9.21 -17.79 4.54
N ALA A 2 -9.38 -16.49 4.42
CA ALA A 2 -9.22 -15.81 3.15
C ALA A 2 -7.79 -15.30 2.93
N VAL A 3 -7.39 -15.24 1.66
CA VAL A 3 -6.18 -14.55 1.20
C VAL A 3 -6.58 -13.17 0.71
N ALA A 4 -5.84 -12.15 1.12
CA ALA A 4 -6.09 -10.77 0.75
C ALA A 4 -4.92 -10.17 -0.04
N VAL A 5 -5.24 -9.28 -0.98
CA VAL A 5 -4.25 -8.41 -1.62
C VAL A 5 -4.42 -6.99 -1.09
N TYR A 6 -3.33 -6.31 -0.85
CA TYR A 6 -3.33 -4.88 -0.49
C TYR A 6 -2.59 -4.11 -1.58
N PRO A 7 -3.32 -3.51 -2.53
CA PRO A 7 -2.71 -2.81 -3.65
C PRO A 7 -2.40 -1.36 -3.32
N GLY A 8 -1.40 -0.82 -3.96
CA GLY A 8 -1.07 0.59 -3.89
C GLY A 8 0.19 0.93 -4.66
N SER A 9 0.49 2.21 -4.73
CA SER A 9 1.74 2.69 -5.33
C SER A 9 2.92 2.53 -4.37
N PHE A 10 2.71 2.77 -3.08
CA PHE A 10 3.73 2.67 -2.03
C PHE A 10 5.03 3.41 -2.39
N ASP A 11 4.92 4.67 -2.68
CA ASP A 11 6.00 5.50 -3.21
C ASP A 11 6.32 6.72 -2.33
N PRO A 12 6.91 6.52 -1.18
CA PRO A 12 7.26 5.25 -0.53
C PRO A 12 6.16 4.70 0.39
N VAL A 13 6.41 3.52 0.94
CA VAL A 13 5.61 2.99 2.06
C VAL A 13 5.73 3.92 3.27
N THR A 14 4.61 4.14 3.96
CA THR A 14 4.53 5.00 5.16
C THR A 14 4.10 4.18 6.37
N ASN A 15 4.15 4.79 7.55
CA ASN A 15 3.63 4.18 8.78
C ASN A 15 2.12 3.90 8.67
N GLY A 16 1.39 4.70 7.88
CA GLY A 16 -0.02 4.44 7.62
C GLY A 16 -0.25 3.15 6.83
N HIS A 17 0.57 2.91 5.81
CA HIS A 17 0.52 1.64 5.06
C HIS A 17 0.88 0.46 5.95
N LEU A 18 1.94 0.58 6.74
CA LEU A 18 2.40 -0.50 7.62
C LEU A 18 1.32 -0.85 8.65
N ASP A 19 0.66 0.13 9.23
CA ASP A 19 -0.46 -0.10 10.16
C ASP A 19 -1.56 -0.97 9.54
N ILE A 20 -1.96 -0.67 8.31
CA ILE A 20 -2.96 -1.46 7.58
C ILE A 20 -2.46 -2.88 7.31
N VAL A 21 -1.21 -3.04 6.89
CA VAL A 21 -0.63 -4.37 6.63
C VAL A 21 -0.61 -5.22 7.90
N GLU A 22 -0.17 -4.66 9.01
CA GLU A 22 -0.11 -5.37 10.29
C GLU A 22 -1.50 -5.84 10.74
N ARG A 23 -2.49 -4.96 10.65
CA ARG A 23 -3.87 -5.28 11.03
C ARG A 23 -4.50 -6.30 10.08
N ALA A 24 -4.23 -6.20 8.78
CA ALA A 24 -4.68 -7.19 7.81
C ALA A 24 -4.03 -8.55 8.06
N ALA A 25 -2.75 -8.58 8.41
CA ALA A 25 -2.03 -9.82 8.71
C ALA A 25 -2.64 -10.59 9.89
N GLU A 26 -3.27 -9.88 10.84
CA GLU A 26 -3.96 -10.52 11.96
C GLU A 26 -5.30 -11.16 11.55
N LEU A 27 -5.95 -10.65 10.50
CA LEU A 27 -7.29 -11.07 10.10
C LEU A 27 -7.31 -12.08 8.95
N PHE A 28 -6.28 -12.08 8.11
CA PHE A 28 -6.25 -12.92 6.92
C PHE A 28 -5.17 -13.99 7.04
N GLU A 29 -5.40 -15.12 6.39
CA GLU A 29 -4.43 -16.21 6.35
C GLU A 29 -3.12 -15.79 5.70
N ARG A 30 -3.21 -15.03 4.62
CA ARG A 30 -2.07 -14.50 3.89
C ARG A 30 -2.44 -13.14 3.30
N VAL A 31 -1.50 -12.21 3.35
CA VAL A 31 -1.65 -10.88 2.75
C VAL A 31 -0.56 -10.69 1.72
N VAL A 32 -0.93 -10.35 0.50
CA VAL A 32 0.00 -9.98 -0.57
C VAL A 32 -0.07 -8.47 -0.74
N VAL A 33 0.99 -7.77 -0.35
CA VAL A 33 1.13 -6.32 -0.61
C VAL A 33 1.56 -6.18 -2.07
N ALA A 34 0.73 -5.53 -2.87
CA ALA A 34 0.85 -5.50 -4.31
C ALA A 34 1.21 -4.10 -4.81
N VAL A 35 2.45 -3.93 -5.27
CA VAL A 35 2.93 -2.65 -5.80
C VAL A 35 2.47 -2.49 -7.25
N ALA A 36 1.64 -1.47 -7.50
CA ALA A 36 1.17 -1.16 -8.85
C ALA A 36 2.29 -0.57 -9.69
N THR A 37 2.58 -1.18 -10.83
CA THR A 37 3.60 -0.70 -11.78
C THR A 37 3.02 0.26 -12.81
N ASP A 38 1.73 0.14 -13.12
CA ASP A 38 1.03 0.97 -14.10
C ASP A 38 0.52 2.24 -13.41
N SER A 39 1.41 3.19 -13.19
CA SER A 39 1.07 4.47 -12.60
C SER A 39 1.13 5.56 -13.65
N ASN A 40 0.08 6.40 -13.73
CA ASN A 40 0.05 7.60 -14.59
C ASN A 40 0.96 8.72 -14.06
N LYS A 41 1.53 8.55 -12.87
CA LYS A 41 2.44 9.52 -12.24
C LYS A 41 3.85 8.95 -12.24
N ALA A 42 4.83 9.79 -12.55
CA ALA A 42 6.24 9.40 -12.42
C ALA A 42 6.57 9.15 -10.93
N PRO A 43 6.86 7.91 -10.53
CA PRO A 43 7.19 7.62 -9.16
C PRO A 43 8.60 8.12 -8.79
N LEU A 44 8.81 8.41 -7.51
CA LEU A 44 10.15 8.75 -7.01
C LEU A 44 11.06 7.52 -6.99
N PHE A 45 10.49 6.38 -6.58
CA PHE A 45 11.20 5.11 -6.49
C PHE A 45 10.75 4.17 -7.60
N SER A 46 11.68 3.39 -8.14
CA SER A 46 11.34 2.33 -9.11
C SER A 46 10.46 1.26 -8.45
N SER A 47 9.83 0.42 -9.27
CA SER A 47 9.04 -0.72 -8.75
C SER A 47 9.89 -1.63 -7.87
N GLU A 48 11.12 -1.91 -8.29
CA GLU A 48 12.06 -2.75 -7.55
C GLU A 48 12.44 -2.12 -6.20
N GLU A 49 12.67 -0.81 -6.17
CA GLU A 49 12.97 -0.09 -4.94
C GLU A 49 11.78 -0.11 -3.98
N ARG A 50 10.56 0.09 -4.48
CA ARG A 50 9.34 0.07 -3.68
C ARG A 50 9.05 -1.31 -3.09
N VAL A 51 9.23 -2.37 -3.89
CA VAL A 51 9.10 -3.75 -3.41
C VAL A 51 10.14 -4.06 -2.34
N ALA A 52 11.39 -3.65 -2.54
CA ALA A 52 12.47 -3.88 -1.58
C ALA A 52 12.18 -3.20 -0.23
N MET A 53 11.74 -1.94 -0.26
CA MET A 53 11.37 -1.22 0.96
C MET A 53 10.21 -1.88 1.70
N LEU A 54 9.21 -2.35 0.99
CA LEU A 54 8.08 -3.07 1.59
C LEU A 54 8.51 -4.40 2.19
N ARG A 55 9.37 -5.15 1.52
CA ARG A 55 9.90 -6.41 2.07
C ARG A 55 10.65 -6.19 3.36
N ASP A 56 11.50 -5.17 3.41
CA ASP A 56 12.21 -4.81 4.64
C ASP A 56 11.24 -4.37 5.74
N THR A 57 10.26 -3.56 5.40
CA THR A 57 9.28 -3.01 6.35
C THR A 57 8.38 -4.10 6.92
N CYS A 58 8.01 -5.09 6.13
CA CYS A 58 7.09 -6.16 6.51
C CYS A 58 7.79 -7.46 6.93
N ALA A 59 9.12 -7.46 7.07
CA ALA A 59 9.91 -8.66 7.35
C ALA A 59 9.53 -9.38 8.65
N HIS A 60 8.97 -8.66 9.63
CA HIS A 60 8.50 -9.21 10.90
C HIS A 60 7.15 -9.94 10.81
N LEU A 61 6.47 -9.88 9.66
CA LEU A 61 5.14 -10.47 9.47
C LEU A 61 5.25 -11.74 8.63
N ALA A 62 5.07 -12.90 9.27
CA ALA A 62 5.32 -14.21 8.68
C ALA A 62 4.38 -14.55 7.51
N ASN A 63 3.16 -14.01 7.52
CA ASN A 63 2.12 -14.28 6.52
C ASN A 63 1.93 -13.15 5.50
N VAL A 64 2.91 -12.25 5.40
CA VAL A 64 2.89 -11.14 4.44
C VAL A 64 3.92 -11.37 3.36
N GLU A 65 3.49 -11.28 2.12
CA GLU A 65 4.33 -11.32 0.93
C GLU A 65 4.25 -9.99 0.20
N VAL A 66 5.26 -9.65 -0.57
CA VAL A 66 5.29 -8.41 -1.37
C VAL A 66 5.60 -8.77 -2.81
N ASP A 67 4.79 -8.25 -3.73
CA ASP A 67 5.00 -8.46 -5.15
C ASP A 67 4.60 -7.19 -5.92
N ALA A 68 4.99 -7.11 -7.17
CA ALA A 68 4.59 -6.06 -8.09
C ALA A 68 3.56 -6.61 -9.08
N PHE A 69 2.65 -5.76 -9.55
CA PHE A 69 1.68 -6.15 -10.58
C PHE A 69 1.43 -5.00 -11.55
N GLY A 70 1.13 -5.36 -12.79
CA GLY A 70 0.59 -4.47 -13.80
C GLY A 70 -0.78 -4.98 -14.26
N GLY A 71 -1.56 -4.12 -14.91
CA GLY A 71 -2.89 -4.47 -15.37
C GLY A 71 -3.95 -4.47 -14.27
N LEU A 72 -4.97 -5.27 -14.45
CA LEU A 72 -6.13 -5.28 -13.55
C LEU A 72 -5.82 -5.96 -12.23
N LEU A 73 -6.19 -5.32 -11.13
CA LEU A 73 -6.05 -5.87 -9.79
C LEU A 73 -6.76 -7.22 -9.64
N VAL A 74 -7.94 -7.35 -10.23
CA VAL A 74 -8.73 -8.59 -10.11
C VAL A 74 -8.05 -9.79 -10.76
N GLU A 75 -7.29 -9.58 -11.83
CA GLU A 75 -6.51 -10.64 -12.46
C GLU A 75 -5.33 -11.05 -11.58
N PHE A 76 -4.64 -10.08 -11.01
CA PHE A 76 -3.57 -10.35 -10.05
C PHE A 76 -4.10 -11.07 -8.82
N ALA A 77 -5.22 -10.63 -8.26
CA ALA A 77 -5.85 -11.28 -7.12
C ALA A 77 -6.19 -12.74 -7.42
N ALA A 78 -6.74 -13.02 -8.61
CA ALA A 78 -7.04 -14.39 -9.03
C ALA A 78 -5.77 -15.25 -9.09
N GLN A 79 -4.68 -14.72 -9.65
CA GLN A 79 -3.39 -15.41 -9.71
C GLN A 79 -2.84 -15.74 -8.31
N GLN A 80 -3.11 -14.87 -7.33
CA GLN A 80 -2.67 -15.07 -5.95
C GLN A 80 -3.63 -15.95 -5.13
N GLY A 81 -4.76 -16.34 -5.69
CA GLY A 81 -5.80 -17.05 -4.95
C GLY A 81 -6.50 -16.16 -3.92
N ALA A 82 -6.48 -14.85 -4.13
CA ALA A 82 -7.07 -13.88 -3.21
C ALA A 82 -8.52 -13.58 -3.56
N SER A 83 -9.37 -13.57 -2.54
CA SER A 83 -10.79 -13.23 -2.66
C SER A 83 -11.11 -11.85 -2.09
N VAL A 84 -10.15 -11.19 -1.46
CA VAL A 84 -10.32 -9.90 -0.77
C VAL A 84 -9.25 -8.91 -1.23
N ALA A 85 -9.69 -7.70 -1.53
CA ALA A 85 -8.81 -6.54 -1.68
C ALA A 85 -8.92 -5.67 -0.42
N VAL A 86 -7.78 -5.37 0.19
CA VAL A 86 -7.72 -4.51 1.39
C VAL A 86 -7.36 -3.11 0.96
N LYS A 87 -8.04 -2.14 1.52
CA LYS A 87 -7.75 -0.71 1.33
C LYS A 87 -7.88 0.02 2.65
N GLY A 88 -7.06 1.05 2.84
CA GLY A 88 -7.20 1.96 3.97
C GLY A 88 -8.07 3.16 3.59
N LEU A 89 -8.91 3.62 4.50
CA LEU A 89 -9.64 4.88 4.34
C LEU A 89 -9.04 5.94 5.26
N ARG A 90 -8.71 7.09 4.68
CA ARG A 90 -8.14 8.24 5.39
C ARG A 90 -9.17 9.36 5.47
N ALA A 91 -8.90 10.49 4.86
CA ALA A 91 -9.82 11.62 4.81
C ALA A 91 -11.02 11.32 3.90
N VAL A 92 -12.09 12.09 4.09
CA VAL A 92 -13.39 11.91 3.41
C VAL A 92 -13.25 11.87 1.88
N SER A 93 -12.29 12.61 1.30
CA SER A 93 -12.06 12.67 -0.14
C SER A 93 -11.65 11.34 -0.78
N ASP A 94 -11.14 10.38 0.01
CA ASP A 94 -10.76 9.07 -0.51
C ASP A 94 -11.96 8.15 -0.74
N PHE A 95 -13.06 8.34 -0.01
CA PHE A 95 -14.15 7.35 0.04
C PHE A 95 -14.84 7.16 -1.32
N GLU A 96 -15.21 8.24 -1.99
CA GLU A 96 -15.94 8.14 -3.27
C GLU A 96 -15.11 7.44 -4.34
N TYR A 97 -13.84 7.78 -4.44
CA TYR A 97 -12.92 7.15 -5.38
C TYR A 97 -12.76 5.66 -5.07
N GLU A 98 -12.53 5.32 -3.82
CA GLU A 98 -12.36 3.92 -3.39
C GLU A 98 -13.64 3.11 -3.57
N LEU A 99 -14.81 3.72 -3.36
CA LEU A 99 -16.09 3.07 -3.61
C LEU A 99 -16.26 2.72 -5.10
N GLN A 100 -15.92 3.64 -6.00
CA GLN A 100 -15.95 3.36 -7.44
C GLN A 100 -15.04 2.20 -7.81
N GLN A 101 -13.82 2.19 -7.30
CA GLN A 101 -12.86 1.12 -7.56
C GLN A 101 -13.36 -0.23 -7.04
N ALA A 102 -13.94 -0.25 -5.84
CA ALA A 102 -14.48 -1.47 -5.24
C ALA A 102 -15.63 -2.04 -6.08
N LEU A 103 -16.54 -1.19 -6.54
CA LEU A 103 -17.65 -1.61 -7.38
C LEU A 103 -17.18 -2.12 -8.75
N MET A 104 -16.21 -1.45 -9.35
CA MET A 104 -15.64 -1.90 -10.63
C MET A 104 -14.91 -3.24 -10.47
N ASN A 105 -14.11 -3.41 -9.43
CA ASN A 105 -13.41 -4.66 -9.17
C ASN A 105 -14.39 -5.81 -8.94
N ARG A 106 -15.50 -5.55 -8.27
CA ARG A 106 -16.54 -6.55 -8.05
C ARG A 106 -17.20 -7.02 -9.35
N THR A 107 -17.44 -6.09 -10.29
CA THR A 107 -18.06 -6.42 -11.58
C THR A 107 -17.08 -7.04 -12.57
N LEU A 108 -15.82 -6.63 -12.55
CA LEU A 108 -14.77 -7.15 -13.45
C LEU A 108 -14.19 -8.48 -12.97
N GLY A 109 -14.20 -8.70 -11.66
CA GLY A 109 -13.56 -9.85 -11.04
C GLY A 109 -14.51 -11.00 -10.79
N GLN A 110 -13.93 -12.13 -10.42
CA GLN A 110 -14.64 -13.35 -10.06
C GLN A 110 -14.92 -13.33 -8.55
N GLY A 111 -15.61 -12.29 -8.07
CA GLY A 111 -16.04 -12.21 -6.68
C GLY A 111 -15.00 -11.65 -5.70
N VAL A 112 -14.10 -10.78 -6.17
CA VAL A 112 -13.20 -10.07 -5.27
C VAL A 112 -13.97 -8.99 -4.51
N GLU A 113 -14.02 -9.14 -3.18
CA GLU A 113 -14.64 -8.14 -2.29
C GLU A 113 -13.57 -7.16 -1.76
N THR A 114 -13.94 -5.90 -1.62
CA THR A 114 -13.06 -4.89 -1.02
C THR A 114 -13.42 -4.69 0.44
N VAL A 115 -12.43 -4.78 1.31
CA VAL A 115 -12.55 -4.52 2.73
C VAL A 115 -11.78 -3.25 3.06
N PHE A 116 -12.44 -2.30 3.70
CA PHE A 116 -11.83 -1.04 4.10
C PHE A 116 -11.45 -1.06 5.56
N PHE A 117 -10.18 -0.73 5.85
CA PHE A 117 -9.71 -0.50 7.21
C PHE A 117 -9.74 0.99 7.50
N MET A 118 -10.32 1.36 8.63
CA MET A 118 -10.24 2.74 9.11
C MET A 118 -8.80 3.06 9.48
N THR A 119 -8.28 4.12 8.91
CA THR A 119 -6.92 4.59 9.23
C THR A 119 -6.84 4.99 10.71
N SER A 120 -5.76 4.62 11.38
CA SER A 120 -5.50 5.04 12.74
C SER A 120 -5.44 6.57 12.84
N PRO A 121 -5.93 7.20 13.92
CA PRO A 121 -6.03 8.65 14.02
C PRO A 121 -4.74 9.40 13.73
N GLU A 122 -3.60 8.88 14.20
CA GLU A 122 -2.28 9.47 13.98
C GLU A 122 -1.84 9.49 12.51
N ASN A 123 -2.45 8.64 11.67
CA ASN A 123 -2.12 8.51 10.24
C ASN A 123 -3.20 9.09 9.31
N LEU A 124 -4.23 9.74 9.87
CA LEU A 124 -5.41 10.17 9.11
C LEU A 124 -5.09 11.08 7.93
N PHE A 125 -4.12 11.96 8.08
CA PHE A 125 -3.68 12.89 7.03
C PHE A 125 -2.34 12.51 6.41
N LEU A 126 -1.81 11.35 6.74
CA LEU A 126 -0.52 10.88 6.24
C LEU A 126 -0.67 10.36 4.81
N SER A 127 0.18 10.84 3.90
CA SER A 127 0.24 10.36 2.52
C SER A 127 1.70 10.31 2.06
N SER A 128 1.96 9.44 1.07
CA SER A 128 3.28 9.37 0.44
C SER A 128 3.66 10.69 -0.23
N SER A 129 2.70 11.39 -0.82
CA SER A 129 2.92 12.69 -1.45
C SER A 129 3.40 13.73 -0.45
N THR A 130 2.76 13.82 0.71
CA THR A 130 3.17 14.73 1.79
C THR A 130 4.55 14.38 2.32
N VAL A 131 4.83 13.09 2.52
CA VAL A 131 6.15 12.62 2.96
C VAL A 131 7.24 13.03 1.98
N LYS A 132 7.01 12.83 0.68
CA LYS A 132 7.97 13.22 -0.37
C LYS A 132 8.21 14.73 -0.37
N GLU A 133 7.17 15.52 -0.20
CA GLU A 133 7.29 16.99 -0.14
C GLU A 133 8.14 17.44 1.06
N ILE A 134 7.86 16.89 2.24
CA ILE A 134 8.65 17.20 3.45
C ILE A 134 10.12 16.81 3.23
N ALA A 135 10.38 15.61 2.72
CA ALA A 135 11.73 15.12 2.47
C ALA A 135 12.46 15.99 1.44
N ARG A 136 11.78 16.38 0.36
CA ARG A 136 12.34 17.24 -0.70
C ARG A 136 12.77 18.60 -0.14
N LEU A 137 12.03 19.13 0.82
CA LEU A 137 12.32 20.41 1.46
C LEU A 137 13.31 20.30 2.64
N GLY A 138 13.86 19.11 2.88
CA GLY A 138 14.85 18.89 3.94
C GLY A 138 14.26 18.67 5.33
N GLY A 139 12.94 18.47 5.43
CA GLY A 139 12.26 18.23 6.70
C GLY A 139 12.47 16.81 7.22
N ASP A 140 12.19 16.62 8.52
CA ASP A 140 12.30 15.31 9.17
C ASP A 140 11.04 14.47 8.91
N VAL A 141 11.22 13.32 8.26
CA VAL A 141 10.14 12.38 7.97
C VAL A 141 10.10 11.19 8.93
N SER A 142 10.97 11.16 9.93
CA SER A 142 11.05 10.04 10.88
C SER A 142 9.75 9.70 11.59
N PRO A 143 8.83 10.65 11.89
CA PRO A 143 7.53 10.31 12.48
C PRO A 143 6.58 9.58 11.53
N TYR A 144 6.85 9.59 10.23
CA TYR A 144 5.88 9.19 9.22
C TYR A 144 6.24 7.92 8.47
N VAL A 145 7.52 7.52 8.51
CA VAL A 145 8.03 6.38 7.73
C VAL A 145 8.95 5.51 8.58
N PRO A 146 9.08 4.22 8.24
CA PRO A 146 10.08 3.36 8.87
C PRO A 146 11.50 3.88 8.64
N PRO A 147 12.46 3.56 9.54
CA PRO A 147 13.84 4.07 9.45
C PRO A 147 14.55 3.78 8.13
N GLN A 148 14.36 2.61 7.56
CA GLN A 148 14.96 2.21 6.29
C GLN A 148 14.40 3.04 5.11
N VAL A 149 13.14 3.44 5.19
CA VAL A 149 12.50 4.31 4.18
C VAL A 149 13.04 5.74 4.31
N ARG A 150 13.20 6.22 5.54
CA ARG A 150 13.81 7.54 5.80
C ARG A 150 15.20 7.64 5.17
N ALA A 151 16.03 6.62 5.35
CA ALA A 151 17.37 6.59 4.79
C ALA A 151 17.36 6.69 3.26
N ARG A 152 16.46 5.96 2.60
CA ARG A 152 16.33 6.00 1.14
C ARG A 152 15.81 7.33 0.63
N LEU A 153 14.88 7.97 1.33
CA LEU A 153 14.41 9.33 1.00
C LEU A 153 15.55 10.34 1.09
N GLN A 154 16.37 10.26 2.12
CA GLN A 154 17.52 11.12 2.28
C GLN A 154 18.53 10.99 1.11
N GLN A 155 18.74 9.76 0.65
CA GLN A 155 19.60 9.50 -0.51
C GLN A 155 19.04 10.09 -1.81
N LYS A 156 17.72 10.00 -2.01
CA LYS A 156 17.07 10.52 -3.23
C LYS A 156 17.16 12.05 -3.34
N PHE A 157 17.15 12.76 -2.24
CA PHE A 157 17.10 14.22 -2.22
C PHE A 157 18.44 14.90 -1.83
N ARG A 158 19.51 14.14 -1.86
CA ARG A 158 20.87 14.70 -1.70
C ARG A 158 21.34 15.42 -2.95
#